data_011169281265bbd8ce2774995c716733
#
_entry.id   011169281265bbd8ce2774995c716733
#
_cell.length_a   1.000
_cell.length_b   1.000
_cell.length_c   1.000
_cell.angle_alpha   90.00
_cell.angle_beta   90.00
_cell.angle_gamma   90.00
#
_symmetry.space_group_name_H-M   'P 1'
#
loop_
_entity.id
_entity.type
_entity.pdbx_description
1 polymer ?
#
loop_
_entity_poly.entity_id
_entity_poly.type
_entity_poly.pdbx_seq_one_letter_code
_entity_poly.pdbx_strand_id
1 'polypeptide(L)'
;MKFAPLVMSLLAAAIIYAPSAEAAPSAKRSGSSIQIKEAVDDNAISVIKAEKAKLQKGLVVSLEKIGDADLAKLCDAFPDIKGISIRGNKELTSLAPLAKLTQLTSVDISETVQVTDYSPLSSLTGLTDLKVRSDGMSGDLKWMTPLVNLKKVDISSKNLTSFEGIPSLPSLKTASFHYASPADLTPLVTSLPNLTSLHLNYCTLADLTPLAKLANLDFLSFYGATVADFSPLAQSPKLKRLNYYAVKSDNFASLGALKQVSELDGGLTKLADISWVAGLPNLKTFDVFAEHVTDYSPLTKTNVENFTIWNMRTPVGDLGVIGQMPMLKKLKLWSVEGATNSAGLASLANLESFTITTDFNKKGGEAFDLAATAGWNKVRDISIEGADVINADKIGALPELMQVKLSKVNQRSGATVDVSGFAKAPKLSLLTIYDCTVSGLESFATPKLRRINLRNVKGITSLEGLKACPDLYQIEIQNCDIPDSALQGFSDKVKIKRK
;
A
#
# COMPACT_ATOMS: atom_id res chain seq x y z
N MET A 1 -4.64 -15.69 -26.50
CA MET A 1 -5.78 -14.93 -25.97
C MET A 1 -5.24 -13.61 -25.43
N LYS A 2 -5.75 -12.48 -25.95
CA LYS A 2 -5.24 -11.13 -25.63
C LYS A 2 -5.80 -10.71 -24.26
N PHE A 3 -4.95 -10.38 -23.32
CA PHE A 3 -5.35 -9.74 -22.06
C PHE A 3 -5.41 -8.23 -22.26
N ALA A 4 -6.61 -7.66 -22.08
CA ALA A 4 -6.80 -6.22 -22.02
C ALA A 4 -6.63 -5.73 -20.55
N PRO A 5 -6.05 -4.55 -20.33
CA PRO A 5 -5.95 -3.98 -19.00
C PRO A 5 -7.32 -3.46 -18.53
N LEU A 6 -7.65 -3.75 -17.28
CA LEU A 6 -8.84 -3.25 -16.61
C LEU A 6 -8.65 -1.76 -16.29
N VAL A 7 -9.29 -0.90 -17.10
CA VAL A 7 -9.39 0.53 -16.83
C VAL A 7 -10.60 0.75 -15.94
N MET A 8 -10.41 1.36 -14.79
CA MET A 8 -11.50 1.87 -13.95
C MET A 8 -12.30 2.93 -14.70
N SER A 9 -13.57 2.65 -15.00
CA SER A 9 -14.51 3.60 -15.56
C SER A 9 -14.99 4.56 -14.49
N LEU A 10 -14.71 5.85 -14.65
CA LEU A 10 -15.38 6.94 -13.98
C LEU A 10 -16.63 7.36 -14.80
N LEU A 11 -17.73 7.53 -14.08
CA LEU A 11 -19.04 7.96 -14.60
C LEU A 11 -18.94 9.24 -15.41
N ALA A 12 -19.52 9.21 -16.61
CA ALA A 12 -19.87 10.39 -17.37
C ALA A 12 -21.16 10.99 -16.82
N ALA A 13 -21.09 12.18 -16.23
CA ALA A 13 -22.22 13.03 -15.95
C ALA A 13 -22.41 14.02 -17.11
N ALA A 14 -23.63 14.15 -17.59
CA ALA A 14 -24.04 14.99 -18.70
C ALA A 14 -23.68 16.49 -18.48
N ILE A 15 -23.05 17.09 -19.47
CA ILE A 15 -22.76 18.52 -19.50
C ILE A 15 -23.94 19.23 -20.11
N ILE A 16 -24.63 20.04 -19.31
CA ILE A 16 -25.58 21.06 -19.78
C ILE A 16 -24.74 22.29 -20.14
N TYR A 17 -24.90 22.75 -21.37
CA TYR A 17 -24.31 23.99 -21.91
C TYR A 17 -24.79 25.20 -21.10
N ALA A 18 -23.87 25.90 -20.44
CA ALA A 18 -24.04 27.26 -19.97
C ALA A 18 -22.92 28.14 -20.58
N PRO A 19 -23.18 29.41 -20.91
CA PRO A 19 -22.30 30.24 -21.72
C PRO A 19 -21.08 30.75 -20.92
N SER A 20 -19.97 30.92 -21.64
CA SER A 20 -18.72 31.55 -21.21
C SER A 20 -18.12 31.04 -19.86
N ALA A 21 -17.52 29.86 -19.92
CA ALA A 21 -16.55 29.50 -18.86
C ALA A 21 -15.31 30.41 -19.03
N GLU A 22 -15.01 31.22 -18.04
CA GLU A 22 -13.64 31.72 -17.85
C GLU A 22 -12.69 30.57 -18.03
N ALA A 23 -11.67 30.72 -18.86
CA ALA A 23 -10.64 29.69 -19.06
C ALA A 23 -10.10 29.28 -17.68
N ALA A 24 -10.04 27.98 -17.40
CA ALA A 24 -9.53 27.50 -16.12
C ALA A 24 -8.14 28.11 -15.90
N PRO A 25 -7.83 28.61 -14.69
CA PRO A 25 -6.57 29.33 -14.47
C PRO A 25 -5.41 28.40 -14.82
N SER A 26 -4.44 28.93 -15.61
CA SER A 26 -3.22 28.22 -16.03
C SER A 26 -2.34 27.77 -14.85
N ALA A 27 -2.54 28.39 -13.66
CA ALA A 27 -1.85 28.02 -12.43
C ALA A 27 -2.80 28.00 -11.24
N LYS A 28 -2.60 27.02 -10.33
CA LYS A 28 -3.33 26.91 -9.06
C LYS A 28 -2.46 26.30 -7.95
N ARG A 29 -2.74 26.66 -6.71
CA ARG A 29 -2.16 26.00 -5.57
C ARG A 29 -2.76 24.59 -5.38
N SER A 30 -1.88 23.60 -5.17
CA SER A 30 -2.24 22.23 -4.83
C SER A 30 -1.41 21.79 -3.62
N GLY A 31 -1.99 21.87 -2.43
CA GLY A 31 -1.28 21.56 -1.18
C GLY A 31 -0.05 22.43 -0.96
N SER A 32 1.14 21.84 -0.97
CA SER A 32 2.43 22.50 -0.78
C SER A 32 3.12 22.95 -2.08
N SER A 33 2.48 22.79 -3.23
CA SER A 33 3.03 23.15 -4.55
C SER A 33 2.08 24.02 -5.36
N ILE A 34 2.61 24.65 -6.40
CA ILE A 34 1.83 25.37 -7.40
C ILE A 34 1.85 24.53 -8.68
N GLN A 35 0.68 24.16 -9.15
CA GLN A 35 0.52 23.42 -10.41
C GLN A 35 0.25 24.37 -11.56
N ILE A 36 0.99 24.22 -12.65
CA ILE A 36 0.82 24.95 -13.91
C ILE A 36 0.47 23.93 -14.99
N LYS A 37 -0.55 24.25 -15.78
CA LYS A 37 -1.00 23.45 -16.92
C LYS A 37 -1.00 24.27 -18.19
N GLU A 38 -0.45 23.68 -19.25
CA GLU A 38 -0.50 24.17 -20.63
C GLU A 38 0.41 25.36 -20.95
N ALA A 39 0.57 26.37 -20.09
CA ALA A 39 1.44 27.51 -20.37
C ALA A 39 1.93 28.23 -19.09
N VAL A 40 3.12 28.80 -19.16
CA VAL A 40 3.65 29.77 -18.18
C VAL A 40 3.35 31.17 -18.66
N ASP A 41 2.08 31.56 -18.62
CA ASP A 41 1.60 32.91 -18.98
C ASP A 41 1.75 33.92 -17.84
N ASP A 42 1.31 35.16 -18.05
CA ASP A 42 1.41 36.21 -17.04
C ASP A 42 0.47 35.97 -15.86
N ASN A 43 -0.63 35.24 -16.07
CA ASN A 43 -1.52 34.81 -15.00
C ASN A 43 -0.81 33.79 -14.11
N ALA A 44 -0.16 32.75 -14.70
CA ALA A 44 0.65 31.79 -13.95
C ALA A 44 1.73 32.47 -13.11
N ILE A 45 2.44 33.42 -13.68
CA ILE A 45 3.48 34.25 -13.00
C ILE A 45 2.85 35.00 -11.81
N SER A 46 1.69 35.60 -12.00
CA SER A 46 0.99 36.38 -10.96
C SER A 46 0.53 35.47 -9.81
N VAL A 47 -0.03 34.31 -10.13
CA VAL A 47 -0.44 33.29 -9.13
C VAL A 47 0.76 32.80 -8.32
N ILE A 48 1.89 32.50 -8.99
CA ILE A 48 3.12 32.07 -8.29
C ILE A 48 3.59 33.16 -7.33
N LYS A 49 3.65 34.43 -7.76
CA LYS A 49 4.06 35.56 -6.91
C LYS A 49 3.17 35.71 -5.67
N ALA A 50 1.84 35.60 -5.86
CA ALA A 50 0.86 35.73 -4.78
C ALA A 50 0.93 34.56 -3.76
N GLU A 51 1.18 33.35 -4.23
CA GLU A 51 1.17 32.16 -3.38
C GLU A 51 2.54 31.84 -2.76
N LYS A 52 3.64 32.29 -3.37
CA LYS A 52 5.02 32.01 -2.92
C LYS A 52 5.25 32.38 -1.46
N ALA A 53 4.78 33.57 -1.03
CA ALA A 53 4.94 34.05 0.35
C ALA A 53 4.24 33.14 1.39
N LYS A 54 3.28 32.32 0.97
CA LYS A 54 2.52 31.40 1.83
C LYS A 54 3.16 30.01 1.95
N LEU A 55 4.26 29.75 1.21
CA LEU A 55 4.91 28.44 1.15
C LEU A 55 6.09 28.37 2.13
N GLN A 56 5.85 27.80 3.31
CA GLN A 56 6.84 27.69 4.39
C GLN A 56 8.13 26.92 4.02
N LYS A 57 8.02 25.93 3.11
CA LYS A 57 9.14 25.07 2.67
C LYS A 57 9.81 25.56 1.40
N GLY A 58 9.51 26.77 0.95
CA GLY A 58 9.97 27.33 -0.31
C GLY A 58 9.08 26.94 -1.50
N LEU A 59 9.37 27.57 -2.65
CA LEU A 59 8.57 27.39 -3.87
C LEU A 59 8.81 26.02 -4.50
N VAL A 60 7.75 25.22 -4.62
CA VAL A 60 7.70 23.98 -5.38
C VAL A 60 6.70 24.14 -6.53
N VAL A 61 7.10 23.80 -7.75
CA VAL A 61 6.26 23.97 -8.94
C VAL A 61 6.11 22.62 -9.66
N SER A 62 4.88 22.32 -10.08
CA SER A 62 4.55 21.16 -10.92
C SER A 62 4.07 21.64 -12.28
N LEU A 63 4.68 21.12 -13.34
CA LEU A 63 4.47 21.52 -14.72
C LEU A 63 3.89 20.36 -15.53
N GLU A 64 2.79 20.60 -16.21
CA GLU A 64 2.13 19.63 -17.08
C GLU A 64 1.85 20.29 -18.46
N LYS A 65 2.15 19.57 -19.56
CA LYS A 65 1.91 20.01 -20.94
C LYS A 65 2.55 21.35 -21.31
N ILE A 66 3.79 21.57 -20.89
CA ILE A 66 4.57 22.76 -21.22
C ILE A 66 5.66 22.44 -22.24
N GLY A 67 6.11 23.44 -22.97
CA GLY A 67 7.25 23.39 -23.87
C GLY A 67 8.53 24.06 -23.31
N ASP A 68 9.59 24.08 -24.14
CA ASP A 68 10.90 24.63 -23.75
C ASP A 68 10.83 26.12 -23.40
N ALA A 69 10.00 26.91 -24.13
CA ALA A 69 9.84 28.35 -23.88
C ALA A 69 9.19 28.62 -22.51
N ASP A 70 8.19 27.81 -22.13
CA ASP A 70 7.53 27.92 -20.84
C ASP A 70 8.48 27.61 -19.69
N LEU A 71 9.29 26.54 -19.84
CA LEU A 71 10.30 26.19 -18.84
C LEU A 71 11.31 27.31 -18.68
N ALA A 72 11.78 27.89 -19.77
CA ALA A 72 12.72 29.03 -19.74
C ALA A 72 12.10 30.22 -19.01
N LYS A 73 10.87 30.62 -19.39
CA LYS A 73 10.14 31.74 -18.76
C LYS A 73 9.96 31.54 -17.25
N LEU A 74 9.63 30.31 -16.80
CA LEU A 74 9.52 30.02 -15.39
C LEU A 74 10.86 30.17 -14.65
N CYS A 75 11.93 29.56 -15.21
CA CYS A 75 13.24 29.59 -14.60
C CYS A 75 13.80 31.00 -14.46
N ASP A 76 13.54 31.87 -15.46
CA ASP A 76 13.96 33.27 -15.46
C ASP A 76 13.17 34.10 -14.43
N ALA A 77 11.87 33.83 -14.28
CA ALA A 77 11.02 34.56 -13.35
C ALA A 77 11.23 34.16 -11.88
N PHE A 78 11.64 32.93 -11.62
CA PHE A 78 11.73 32.37 -10.25
C PHE A 78 13.01 31.54 -10.03
N PRO A 79 14.19 32.17 -9.94
CA PRO A 79 15.47 31.48 -9.79
C PRO A 79 15.65 30.79 -8.44
N ASP A 80 14.77 31.06 -7.48
CA ASP A 80 14.79 30.52 -6.11
C ASP A 80 13.84 29.34 -5.89
N ILE A 81 13.35 28.70 -6.94
CA ILE A 81 12.56 27.45 -6.86
C ILE A 81 13.36 26.40 -6.09
N LYS A 82 12.71 25.73 -5.11
CA LYS A 82 13.30 24.66 -4.29
C LYS A 82 12.98 23.27 -4.78
N GLY A 83 11.85 23.11 -5.47
CA GLY A 83 11.44 21.84 -6.04
C GLY A 83 10.72 22.03 -7.36
N ILE A 84 11.00 21.18 -8.34
CA ILE A 84 10.31 21.17 -9.63
C ILE A 84 9.89 19.76 -10.03
N SER A 85 8.64 19.62 -10.49
CA SER A 85 8.12 18.38 -11.06
C SER A 85 7.65 18.67 -12.49
N ILE A 86 8.21 17.93 -13.43
CA ILE A 86 7.94 18.07 -14.88
C ILE A 86 7.42 16.71 -15.36
N ARG A 87 6.10 16.61 -15.58
CA ARG A 87 5.46 15.35 -15.89
C ARG A 87 4.60 15.42 -17.14
N GLY A 88 4.70 14.39 -17.99
CA GLY A 88 3.84 14.25 -19.16
C GLY A 88 4.03 15.34 -20.21
N ASN A 89 5.20 16.00 -20.24
CA ASN A 89 5.50 17.10 -21.16
C ASN A 89 6.14 16.53 -22.44
N LYS A 90 5.29 16.18 -23.38
CA LYS A 90 5.71 15.52 -24.64
C LYS A 90 6.46 16.45 -25.61
N GLU A 91 6.27 17.75 -25.48
CA GLU A 91 6.89 18.77 -26.34
C GLU A 91 8.18 19.35 -25.73
N LEU A 92 8.49 19.02 -24.47
CA LEU A 92 9.72 19.43 -23.83
C LEU A 92 10.90 18.65 -24.40
N THR A 93 11.88 19.35 -24.97
CA THR A 93 13.09 18.77 -25.58
C THR A 93 14.37 19.10 -24.81
N SER A 94 14.36 20.16 -24.01
CA SER A 94 15.56 20.67 -23.34
C SER A 94 15.35 20.96 -21.86
N LEU A 95 16.30 20.51 -21.03
CA LEU A 95 16.39 20.87 -19.61
C LEU A 95 17.38 22.02 -19.34
N ALA A 96 17.96 22.62 -20.37
CA ALA A 96 18.96 23.69 -20.22
C ALA A 96 18.53 24.83 -19.30
N PRO A 97 17.25 25.30 -19.29
CA PRO A 97 16.82 26.35 -18.38
C PRO A 97 16.97 26.00 -16.91
N LEU A 98 16.88 24.70 -16.54
CA LEU A 98 16.99 24.25 -15.14
C LEU A 98 18.37 24.54 -14.54
N ALA A 99 19.42 24.63 -15.34
CA ALA A 99 20.79 24.93 -14.90
C ALA A 99 20.88 26.25 -14.12
N LYS A 100 19.94 27.18 -14.33
CA LYS A 100 19.84 28.46 -13.60
C LYS A 100 19.31 28.29 -12.17
N LEU A 101 18.60 27.22 -11.88
CA LEU A 101 17.91 27.00 -10.60
C LEU A 101 18.82 26.33 -9.56
N THR A 102 19.96 26.92 -9.25
CA THR A 102 20.99 26.35 -8.36
C THR A 102 20.53 26.10 -6.92
N GLN A 103 19.37 26.62 -6.54
CA GLN A 103 18.75 26.40 -5.22
C GLN A 103 17.81 25.17 -5.18
N LEU A 104 17.66 24.45 -6.29
CA LEU A 104 16.84 23.24 -6.31
C LEU A 104 17.41 22.18 -5.37
N THR A 105 16.52 21.61 -4.57
CA THR A 105 16.78 20.46 -3.70
C THR A 105 16.08 19.21 -4.17
N SER A 106 15.03 19.36 -5.00
CA SER A 106 14.23 18.25 -5.52
C SER A 106 13.85 18.45 -6.99
N VAL A 107 14.09 17.42 -7.82
CA VAL A 107 13.70 17.39 -9.24
C VAL A 107 12.99 16.06 -9.54
N ASP A 108 11.80 16.14 -10.15
CA ASP A 108 11.06 14.99 -10.72
C ASP A 108 10.79 15.26 -12.19
N ILE A 109 11.45 14.48 -13.07
CA ILE A 109 11.24 14.51 -14.51
C ILE A 109 10.68 13.16 -14.93
N SER A 110 9.44 13.14 -15.34
CA SER A 110 8.74 11.89 -15.67
C SER A 110 7.96 12.05 -16.98
N GLU A 111 8.00 11.01 -17.84
CA GLU A 111 7.23 10.97 -19.08
C GLU A 111 7.61 12.10 -20.07
N THR A 112 8.87 12.50 -20.10
CA THR A 112 9.45 13.51 -21.00
C THR A 112 10.28 12.82 -22.07
N VAL A 113 9.63 12.09 -22.96
CA VAL A 113 10.28 11.16 -23.92
C VAL A 113 11.21 11.82 -24.95
N GLN A 114 11.04 13.12 -25.20
CA GLN A 114 11.89 13.88 -26.13
C GLN A 114 13.17 14.41 -25.47
N VAL A 115 13.26 14.40 -24.15
CA VAL A 115 14.46 14.81 -23.43
C VAL A 115 15.47 13.68 -23.46
N THR A 116 16.62 13.91 -24.08
CA THR A 116 17.72 12.94 -24.17
C THR A 116 18.99 13.41 -23.45
N ASP A 117 19.17 14.72 -23.26
CA ASP A 117 20.29 15.33 -22.55
C ASP A 117 19.89 15.75 -21.12
N TYR A 118 20.46 15.08 -20.14
CA TYR A 118 20.28 15.37 -18.70
C TYR A 118 21.48 16.12 -18.10
N SER A 119 22.51 16.46 -18.90
CA SER A 119 23.70 17.16 -18.44
C SER A 119 23.43 18.51 -17.79
N PRO A 120 22.36 19.30 -18.14
CA PRO A 120 22.05 20.53 -17.44
C PRO A 120 21.77 20.36 -15.94
N LEU A 121 21.33 19.16 -15.51
CA LEU A 121 21.09 18.88 -14.08
C LEU A 121 22.39 18.81 -13.27
N SER A 122 23.55 18.64 -13.90
CA SER A 122 24.85 18.53 -13.23
C SER A 122 25.24 19.80 -12.48
N SER A 123 24.70 20.97 -12.86
CA SER A 123 24.90 22.25 -12.16
C SER A 123 24.12 22.37 -10.83
N LEU A 124 23.14 21.47 -10.60
CA LEU A 124 22.24 21.53 -9.47
C LEU A 124 22.83 20.79 -8.24
N THR A 125 24.00 21.19 -7.80
CA THR A 125 24.79 20.51 -6.76
C THR A 125 24.12 20.47 -5.37
N GLY A 126 23.06 21.28 -5.18
CA GLY A 126 22.23 21.28 -3.98
C GLY A 126 21.15 20.19 -3.93
N LEU A 127 21.01 19.38 -5.01
CA LEU A 127 19.97 18.33 -5.07
C LEU A 127 20.18 17.27 -4.00
N THR A 128 19.09 16.97 -3.31
CA THR A 128 18.96 15.84 -2.36
C THR A 128 18.09 14.73 -2.89
N ASP A 129 17.12 15.06 -3.75
CA ASP A 129 16.13 14.14 -4.31
C ASP A 129 16.05 14.32 -5.83
N LEU A 130 16.33 13.24 -6.55
CA LEU A 130 16.29 13.23 -7.99
C LEU A 130 15.44 12.06 -8.48
N LYS A 131 14.49 12.36 -9.36
CA LYS A 131 13.70 11.36 -10.05
C LYS A 131 13.68 11.65 -11.55
N VAL A 132 14.08 10.64 -12.32
CA VAL A 132 14.05 10.66 -13.79
C VAL A 132 13.41 9.38 -14.29
N ARG A 133 12.25 9.49 -14.93
CA ARG A 133 11.54 8.36 -15.53
C ARG A 133 11.25 8.65 -16.99
N SER A 134 12.17 8.23 -17.85
CA SER A 134 12.04 8.50 -19.28
C SER A 134 12.77 7.43 -20.10
N ASP A 135 12.08 6.89 -21.08
CA ASP A 135 12.69 6.00 -22.09
C ASP A 135 13.61 6.76 -23.06
N GLY A 136 13.58 8.11 -23.07
CA GLY A 136 14.52 8.95 -23.83
C GLY A 136 15.93 9.02 -23.24
N MET A 137 16.11 8.62 -21.97
CA MET A 137 17.42 8.65 -21.32
C MET A 137 18.33 7.55 -21.85
N SER A 138 19.56 7.91 -22.24
CA SER A 138 20.55 7.02 -22.87
C SER A 138 21.15 5.95 -21.95
N GLY A 139 20.93 6.02 -20.67
CA GLY A 139 21.54 5.13 -19.67
C GLY A 139 22.91 5.57 -19.16
N ASP A 140 23.54 6.61 -19.74
CA ASP A 140 24.75 7.20 -19.16
C ASP A 140 24.41 8.07 -17.95
N LEU A 141 24.95 7.73 -16.78
CA LEU A 141 24.70 8.39 -15.51
C LEU A 141 25.84 9.32 -15.06
N LYS A 142 26.90 9.51 -15.87
CA LYS A 142 28.06 10.35 -15.50
C LYS A 142 27.72 11.80 -15.22
N TRP A 143 26.63 12.33 -15.81
CA TRP A 143 26.16 13.68 -15.54
C TRP A 143 25.79 13.91 -14.06
N MET A 144 25.52 12.85 -13.28
CA MET A 144 25.27 12.96 -11.83
C MET A 144 26.52 13.16 -10.99
N THR A 145 27.74 13.12 -11.57
CA THR A 145 29.01 13.20 -10.81
C THR A 145 29.07 14.39 -9.83
N PRO A 146 28.61 15.61 -10.17
CA PRO A 146 28.65 16.74 -9.23
C PRO A 146 27.56 16.69 -8.12
N LEU A 147 26.60 15.76 -8.22
CA LEU A 147 25.42 15.72 -7.35
C LEU A 147 25.69 14.95 -6.05
N VAL A 148 26.78 15.21 -5.39
CA VAL A 148 27.27 14.49 -4.19
C VAL A 148 26.36 14.56 -2.97
N ASN A 149 25.42 15.53 -2.95
CA ASN A 149 24.46 15.73 -1.87
C ASN A 149 23.18 14.89 -2.02
N LEU A 150 23.04 14.11 -3.12
CA LEU A 150 21.88 13.25 -3.35
C LEU A 150 21.73 12.24 -2.21
N LYS A 151 20.52 12.19 -1.64
CA LYS A 151 20.07 11.22 -0.62
C LYS A 151 19.17 10.16 -1.23
N LYS A 152 18.42 10.54 -2.26
CA LYS A 152 17.49 9.68 -2.96
C LYS A 152 17.57 9.87 -4.47
N VAL A 153 17.64 8.73 -5.17
CA VAL A 153 17.60 8.66 -6.65
C VAL A 153 16.55 7.65 -7.09
N ASP A 154 15.75 8.01 -8.10
CA ASP A 154 14.76 7.14 -8.74
C ASP A 154 14.91 7.28 -10.26
N ILE A 155 15.53 6.31 -10.88
CA ILE A 155 15.80 6.26 -12.32
C ILE A 155 14.97 5.14 -12.95
N SER A 156 14.26 5.46 -14.03
CA SER A 156 13.51 4.48 -14.81
C SER A 156 13.82 4.66 -16.28
N SER A 157 14.53 3.69 -16.87
CA SER A 157 14.80 3.63 -18.29
C SER A 157 15.09 2.20 -18.73
N LYS A 158 14.50 1.79 -19.84
CA LYS A 158 14.81 0.51 -20.51
C LYS A 158 16.19 0.51 -21.18
N ASN A 159 16.75 1.69 -21.40
CA ASN A 159 18.08 1.85 -22.00
C ASN A 159 19.22 1.72 -20.96
N LEU A 160 18.89 1.58 -19.69
CA LEU A 160 19.89 1.37 -18.63
C LEU A 160 20.30 -0.12 -18.59
N THR A 161 21.23 -0.48 -19.45
CA THR A 161 21.74 -1.86 -19.60
C THR A 161 23.05 -2.11 -18.83
N SER A 162 23.63 -1.07 -18.23
CA SER A 162 24.85 -1.15 -17.41
C SER A 162 24.84 -0.10 -16.32
N PHE A 163 25.48 -0.38 -15.19
CA PHE A 163 25.82 0.59 -14.16
C PHE A 163 27.26 1.13 -14.29
N GLU A 164 27.96 0.80 -15.35
CA GLU A 164 29.27 1.41 -15.63
C GLU A 164 29.13 2.92 -15.76
N GLY A 165 30.05 3.66 -15.12
CA GLY A 165 30.02 5.12 -15.11
C GLY A 165 29.04 5.75 -14.14
N ILE A 166 28.29 4.95 -13.35
CA ILE A 166 27.54 5.51 -12.21
C ILE A 166 28.54 6.20 -11.25
N PRO A 167 28.33 7.48 -10.89
CA PRO A 167 29.29 8.19 -10.07
C PRO A 167 29.21 7.78 -8.59
N SER A 168 30.28 8.05 -7.84
CA SER A 168 30.26 7.93 -6.39
C SER A 168 29.34 9.01 -5.80
N LEU A 169 28.30 8.56 -5.08
CA LEU A 169 27.33 9.43 -4.40
C LEU A 169 27.32 9.10 -2.90
N PRO A 170 28.23 9.66 -2.11
CA PRO A 170 28.50 9.24 -0.73
C PRO A 170 27.33 9.50 0.22
N SER A 171 26.47 10.48 -0.10
CA SER A 171 25.29 10.82 0.71
C SER A 171 24.07 9.94 0.41
N LEU A 172 24.12 9.13 -0.67
CA LEU A 172 22.95 8.39 -1.15
C LEU A 172 22.60 7.26 -0.19
N LYS A 173 21.34 7.22 0.22
CA LYS A 173 20.76 6.19 1.10
C LYS A 173 19.72 5.34 0.40
N THR A 174 19.00 5.91 -0.56
CA THR A 174 17.95 5.22 -1.29
C THR A 174 18.17 5.34 -2.78
N ALA A 175 18.25 4.21 -3.46
CA ALA A 175 18.32 4.15 -4.92
C ALA A 175 17.21 3.26 -5.45
N SER A 176 16.57 3.72 -6.52
CA SER A 176 15.57 2.95 -7.27
C SER A 176 15.96 2.97 -8.75
N PHE A 177 16.10 1.78 -9.32
CA PHE A 177 16.31 1.59 -10.74
C PHE A 177 15.20 0.69 -11.28
N HIS A 178 14.51 1.18 -12.31
CA HIS A 178 13.38 0.46 -12.88
C HIS A 178 13.66 0.12 -14.33
N TYR A 179 13.27 -1.08 -14.73
CA TYR A 179 13.42 -1.62 -16.09
C TYR A 179 14.87 -1.76 -16.57
N ALA A 180 15.85 -1.61 -15.66
CA ALA A 180 17.25 -1.82 -15.99
C ALA A 180 17.54 -3.32 -16.22
N SER A 181 18.49 -3.61 -17.10
CA SER A 181 18.92 -4.99 -17.37
C SER A 181 20.46 -5.09 -17.34
N PRO A 182 21.08 -4.75 -16.18
CA PRO A 182 22.53 -4.77 -16.06
C PRO A 182 23.06 -6.20 -16.05
N ALA A 183 24.14 -6.45 -16.79
CA ALA A 183 24.85 -7.73 -16.75
C ALA A 183 25.63 -7.92 -15.44
N ASP A 184 26.08 -6.82 -14.81
CA ASP A 184 26.84 -6.81 -13.56
C ASP A 184 26.39 -5.68 -12.63
N LEU A 185 26.22 -6.01 -11.34
CA LEU A 185 25.86 -5.07 -10.27
C LEU A 185 27.11 -4.51 -9.55
N THR A 186 28.33 -4.97 -9.87
CA THR A 186 29.58 -4.53 -9.22
C THR A 186 29.80 -3.02 -9.31
N PRO A 187 29.61 -2.35 -10.47
CA PRO A 187 29.78 -0.90 -10.55
C PRO A 187 28.82 -0.14 -9.62
N LEU A 188 27.57 -0.60 -9.52
CA LEU A 188 26.56 0.00 -8.62
C LEU A 188 26.98 -0.06 -7.16
N VAL A 189 27.37 -1.24 -6.66
CA VAL A 189 27.71 -1.42 -5.26
C VAL A 189 29.03 -0.75 -4.87
N THR A 190 29.95 -0.64 -5.82
CA THR A 190 31.24 0.05 -5.63
C THR A 190 31.03 1.58 -5.52
N SER A 191 30.16 2.13 -6.36
CA SER A 191 29.89 3.57 -6.39
C SER A 191 28.94 4.02 -5.29
N LEU A 192 28.04 3.15 -4.82
CA LEU A 192 26.98 3.48 -3.87
C LEU A 192 27.04 2.62 -2.60
N PRO A 193 28.18 2.54 -1.89
CA PRO A 193 28.38 1.61 -0.77
C PRO A 193 27.53 1.93 0.47
N ASN A 194 26.97 3.14 0.55
CA ASN A 194 26.22 3.62 1.71
C ASN A 194 24.71 3.39 1.63
N LEU A 195 24.22 2.66 0.62
CA LEU A 195 22.80 2.37 0.46
C LEU A 195 22.24 1.62 1.66
N THR A 196 21.07 2.07 2.10
CA THR A 196 20.23 1.40 3.10
C THR A 196 18.97 0.80 2.48
N SER A 197 18.54 1.35 1.32
CA SER A 197 17.37 0.89 0.58
C SER A 197 17.70 0.86 -0.92
N LEU A 198 17.46 -0.29 -1.55
CA LEU A 198 17.67 -0.47 -2.99
C LEU A 198 16.43 -1.09 -3.62
N HIS A 199 15.98 -0.51 -4.72
CA HIS A 199 14.88 -1.03 -5.52
C HIS A 199 15.39 -1.34 -6.94
N LEU A 200 15.29 -2.59 -7.35
CA LEU A 200 15.65 -3.09 -8.69
C LEU A 200 14.38 -3.69 -9.33
N ASN A 201 13.40 -2.80 -9.57
CA ASN A 201 12.07 -3.22 -9.99
C ASN A 201 11.98 -3.40 -11.50
N TYR A 202 11.33 -4.48 -11.94
CA TYR A 202 11.23 -4.87 -13.36
C TYR A 202 12.59 -5.08 -14.04
N CYS A 203 13.65 -5.33 -13.26
CA CYS A 203 14.99 -5.60 -13.74
C CYS A 203 15.17 -7.09 -14.07
N THR A 204 16.10 -7.39 -14.97
CA THR A 204 16.60 -8.76 -15.19
C THR A 204 17.96 -8.88 -14.51
N LEU A 205 18.08 -9.75 -13.50
CA LEU A 205 19.24 -9.85 -12.62
C LEU A 205 19.76 -11.29 -12.63
N ALA A 206 20.91 -11.49 -13.25
CA ALA A 206 21.53 -12.81 -13.37
C ALA A 206 22.29 -13.21 -12.09
N ASP A 207 22.96 -12.25 -11.45
CA ASP A 207 23.79 -12.49 -10.25
C ASP A 207 23.55 -11.40 -9.19
N LEU A 208 23.19 -11.81 -7.98
CA LEU A 208 23.01 -10.94 -6.83
C LEU A 208 24.24 -10.89 -5.91
N THR A 209 25.31 -11.64 -6.20
CA THR A 209 26.52 -11.71 -5.37
C THR A 209 27.11 -10.34 -5.05
N PRO A 210 27.17 -9.36 -5.98
CA PRO A 210 27.73 -8.04 -5.67
C PRO A 210 26.97 -7.32 -4.55
N LEU A 211 25.66 -7.57 -4.38
CA LEU A 211 24.83 -6.88 -3.36
C LEU A 211 25.29 -7.19 -1.93
N ALA A 212 25.98 -8.30 -1.70
CA ALA A 212 26.55 -8.65 -0.40
C ALA A 212 27.56 -7.60 0.12
N LYS A 213 28.15 -6.80 -0.76
CA LYS A 213 29.08 -5.71 -0.40
C LYS A 213 28.37 -4.49 0.21
N LEU A 214 27.05 -4.38 0.07
CA LEU A 214 26.25 -3.29 0.67
C LEU A 214 26.01 -3.55 2.16
N ALA A 215 27.02 -3.30 2.98
CA ALA A 215 27.03 -3.62 4.41
C ALA A 215 25.90 -2.94 5.23
N ASN A 216 25.28 -1.88 4.70
CA ASN A 216 24.23 -1.13 5.36
C ASN A 216 22.82 -1.37 4.76
N LEU A 217 22.70 -2.25 3.78
CA LEU A 217 21.43 -2.51 3.10
C LEU A 217 20.45 -3.18 4.07
N ASP A 218 19.33 -2.49 4.36
CA ASP A 218 18.24 -2.96 5.23
C ASP A 218 17.03 -3.43 4.43
N PHE A 219 16.74 -2.74 3.31
CA PHE A 219 15.59 -3.01 2.46
C PHE A 219 16.00 -3.24 1.01
N LEU A 220 15.49 -4.31 0.42
CA LEU A 220 15.68 -4.64 -1.00
C LEU A 220 14.34 -4.97 -1.65
N SER A 221 14.07 -4.39 -2.82
CA SER A 221 12.86 -4.66 -3.60
C SER A 221 13.19 -5.11 -5.01
N PHE A 222 12.56 -6.21 -5.42
CA PHE A 222 12.63 -6.81 -6.76
C PHE A 222 11.28 -6.82 -7.49
N TYR A 223 10.38 -5.89 -7.18
CA TYR A 223 9.03 -5.89 -7.75
C TYR A 223 9.05 -6.13 -9.28
N GLY A 224 8.40 -7.21 -9.74
CA GLY A 224 8.31 -7.56 -11.15
C GLY A 224 9.62 -7.98 -11.82
N ALA A 225 10.71 -8.11 -11.07
CA ALA A 225 12.03 -8.47 -11.61
C ALA A 225 12.12 -9.97 -11.98
N THR A 226 13.17 -10.31 -12.74
CA THR A 226 13.60 -11.71 -12.95
C THR A 226 14.87 -11.94 -12.12
N VAL A 227 14.82 -12.94 -11.22
CA VAL A 227 15.91 -13.28 -10.29
C VAL A 227 16.16 -14.78 -10.35
N ALA A 228 17.39 -15.19 -10.63
CA ALA A 228 17.74 -16.61 -10.75
C ALA A 228 17.94 -17.27 -9.38
N ASP A 229 18.63 -16.60 -8.45
CA ASP A 229 18.99 -17.13 -7.15
C ASP A 229 19.05 -16.02 -6.09
N PHE A 230 18.41 -16.22 -4.93
CA PHE A 230 18.43 -15.28 -3.80
C PHE A 230 19.54 -15.59 -2.79
N SER A 231 20.15 -16.78 -2.84
CA SER A 231 21.11 -17.24 -1.82
C SER A 231 22.30 -16.31 -1.57
N PRO A 232 22.84 -15.54 -2.57
CA PRO A 232 23.92 -14.60 -2.33
C PRO A 232 23.58 -13.52 -1.30
N LEU A 233 22.31 -13.16 -1.17
CA LEU A 233 21.83 -12.15 -0.21
C LEU A 233 21.99 -12.60 1.26
N ALA A 234 22.25 -13.88 1.51
CA ALA A 234 22.56 -14.38 2.86
C ALA A 234 23.82 -13.72 3.45
N GLN A 235 24.70 -13.19 2.59
CA GLN A 235 25.89 -12.46 3.00
C GLN A 235 25.65 -10.97 3.27
N SER A 236 24.42 -10.47 3.12
CA SER A 236 24.03 -9.07 3.44
C SER A 236 23.61 -8.95 4.90
N PRO A 237 24.49 -8.54 5.85
CA PRO A 237 24.29 -8.77 7.27
C PRO A 237 23.15 -7.95 7.87
N LYS A 238 22.81 -6.82 7.27
CA LYS A 238 21.75 -5.92 7.76
C LYS A 238 20.45 -6.04 6.98
N LEU A 239 20.37 -6.89 5.96
CA LEU A 239 19.15 -7.05 5.17
C LEU A 239 18.03 -7.65 6.04
N LYS A 240 17.02 -6.83 6.36
CA LYS A 240 15.87 -7.21 7.18
C LYS A 240 14.60 -7.42 6.37
N ARG A 241 14.42 -6.65 5.29
CA ARG A 241 13.18 -6.58 4.55
C ARG A 241 13.45 -6.86 3.07
N LEU A 242 12.75 -7.85 2.54
CA LEU A 242 12.82 -8.21 1.12
C LEU A 242 11.40 -8.22 0.52
N ASN A 243 11.21 -7.37 -0.50
CA ASN A 243 10.02 -7.41 -1.35
C ASN A 243 10.36 -8.15 -2.65
N TYR A 244 9.68 -9.27 -2.90
CA TYR A 244 9.80 -10.06 -4.12
C TYR A 244 8.46 -10.21 -4.86
N TYR A 245 7.61 -9.20 -4.77
CA TYR A 245 6.28 -9.18 -5.39
C TYR A 245 6.38 -9.27 -6.92
N ALA A 246 5.58 -10.16 -7.52
CA ALA A 246 5.55 -10.43 -8.97
C ALA A 246 6.93 -10.83 -9.57
N VAL A 247 7.86 -11.30 -8.75
CA VAL A 247 9.17 -11.79 -9.22
C VAL A 247 8.99 -13.06 -10.03
N LYS A 248 9.77 -13.16 -11.10
CA LYS A 248 9.95 -14.39 -11.90
C LYS A 248 11.21 -15.09 -11.41
N SER A 249 11.05 -16.29 -10.87
CA SER A 249 12.15 -17.16 -10.43
C SER A 249 11.71 -18.60 -10.51
N ASP A 250 12.66 -19.47 -10.84
CA ASP A 250 12.46 -20.92 -10.75
C ASP A 250 13.07 -21.50 -9.46
N ASN A 251 13.71 -20.66 -8.62
CA ASN A 251 14.41 -21.08 -7.41
C ASN A 251 14.00 -20.24 -6.17
N PHE A 252 12.71 -20.23 -5.82
CA PHE A 252 12.27 -19.59 -4.57
C PHE A 252 12.80 -20.30 -3.31
N ALA A 253 13.21 -21.57 -3.40
CA ALA A 253 13.81 -22.29 -2.27
C ALA A 253 15.08 -21.61 -1.75
N SER A 254 15.81 -20.88 -2.60
CA SER A 254 17.00 -20.12 -2.21
C SER A 254 16.73 -19.00 -1.21
N LEU A 255 15.48 -18.52 -1.08
CA LEU A 255 15.06 -17.60 -0.02
C LEU A 255 15.31 -18.19 1.39
N GLY A 256 15.30 -19.52 1.52
CA GLY A 256 15.60 -20.23 2.77
C GLY A 256 17.02 -20.01 3.32
N ALA A 257 17.94 -19.46 2.51
CA ALA A 257 19.29 -19.07 2.93
C ALA A 257 19.29 -17.77 3.78
N LEU A 258 18.25 -16.93 3.69
CA LEU A 258 18.21 -15.55 4.22
C LEU A 258 17.89 -15.50 5.71
N LYS A 259 18.71 -16.14 6.56
CA LYS A 259 18.47 -16.30 8.01
C LYS A 259 18.31 -14.97 8.76
N GLN A 260 18.87 -13.88 8.25
CA GLN A 260 18.82 -12.53 8.84
C GLN A 260 17.55 -11.76 8.56
N VAL A 261 16.75 -12.21 7.57
CA VAL A 261 15.54 -11.48 7.13
C VAL A 261 14.41 -11.66 8.15
N SER A 262 13.73 -10.55 8.44
CA SER A 262 12.58 -10.52 9.34
C SER A 262 11.25 -10.24 8.64
N GLU A 263 11.27 -9.68 7.43
CA GLU A 263 10.08 -9.36 6.65
C GLU A 263 10.23 -9.82 5.20
N LEU A 264 9.32 -10.66 4.76
CA LEU A 264 9.19 -11.15 3.39
C LEU A 264 7.83 -10.76 2.84
N ASP A 265 7.84 -9.96 1.79
CA ASP A 265 6.65 -9.53 1.04
C ASP A 265 6.71 -10.11 -0.37
N GLY A 266 5.93 -11.15 -0.62
CA GLY A 266 5.92 -11.87 -1.88
C GLY A 266 4.51 -12.10 -2.39
N GLY A 267 4.09 -11.30 -3.36
CA GLY A 267 2.82 -11.45 -4.04
C GLY A 267 2.96 -11.74 -5.53
N LEU A 268 1.89 -12.23 -6.16
CA LEU A 268 1.81 -12.52 -7.61
C LEU A 268 3.00 -13.32 -8.17
N THR A 269 3.56 -14.24 -7.38
CA THR A 269 4.61 -15.16 -7.79
C THR A 269 4.03 -16.54 -8.12
N LYS A 270 4.76 -17.35 -8.89
CA LYS A 270 4.42 -18.76 -9.11
C LYS A 270 4.86 -19.66 -7.96
N LEU A 271 4.92 -19.12 -6.75
CA LEU A 271 5.33 -19.84 -5.56
C LEU A 271 4.29 -20.92 -5.21
N ALA A 272 4.74 -22.18 -5.16
CA ALA A 272 3.91 -23.32 -4.78
C ALA A 272 4.41 -24.00 -3.50
N ASP A 273 5.71 -23.97 -3.26
CA ASP A 273 6.35 -24.56 -2.08
C ASP A 273 6.92 -23.46 -1.18
N ILE A 274 6.52 -23.48 0.09
CA ILE A 274 7.01 -22.60 1.15
C ILE A 274 7.77 -23.39 2.25
N SER A 275 8.18 -24.63 1.99
CA SER A 275 8.92 -25.46 2.98
C SER A 275 10.17 -24.77 3.53
N TRP A 276 10.82 -23.94 2.72
CA TRP A 276 12.02 -23.17 3.06
C TRP A 276 11.80 -22.15 4.19
N VAL A 277 10.56 -21.68 4.44
CA VAL A 277 10.29 -20.68 5.50
C VAL A 277 10.57 -21.24 6.89
N ALA A 278 10.41 -22.56 7.09
CA ALA A 278 10.72 -23.21 8.35
C ALA A 278 12.17 -23.04 8.78
N GLY A 279 13.06 -22.73 7.85
CA GLY A 279 14.47 -22.48 8.09
C GLY A 279 14.81 -21.02 8.41
N LEU A 280 13.84 -20.09 8.54
CA LEU A 280 14.06 -18.66 8.77
C LEU A 280 13.76 -18.24 10.22
N PRO A 281 14.74 -18.31 11.14
CA PRO A 281 14.51 -18.14 12.59
C PRO A 281 14.08 -16.71 12.97
N ASN A 282 14.43 -15.71 12.14
CA ASN A 282 14.17 -14.32 12.42
C ASN A 282 12.91 -13.77 11.71
N LEU A 283 12.23 -14.60 10.91
CA LEU A 283 11.06 -14.16 10.15
C LEU A 283 9.90 -13.81 11.09
N LYS A 284 9.42 -12.55 11.01
CA LYS A 284 8.32 -12.00 11.79
C LYS A 284 7.11 -11.63 10.95
N THR A 285 7.34 -11.20 9.72
CA THR A 285 6.27 -10.83 8.79
C THR A 285 6.43 -11.62 7.50
N PHE A 286 5.37 -12.31 7.12
CA PHE A 286 5.31 -13.07 5.89
C PHE A 286 4.02 -12.78 5.14
N ASP A 287 4.14 -12.11 4.01
CA ASP A 287 3.04 -11.87 3.10
C ASP A 287 3.25 -12.74 1.86
N VAL A 288 2.24 -13.55 1.52
CA VAL A 288 2.30 -14.48 0.39
C VAL A 288 1.06 -14.38 -0.49
N PHE A 289 1.29 -14.33 -1.79
CA PHE A 289 0.23 -14.54 -2.76
C PHE A 289 0.09 -16.03 -3.04
N ALA A 290 -0.94 -16.62 -2.47
CA ALA A 290 -1.07 -18.06 -2.31
C ALA A 290 -1.74 -18.77 -3.50
N GLU A 291 -1.66 -18.23 -4.71
CA GLU A 291 -2.35 -18.84 -5.88
C GLU A 291 -1.99 -20.30 -6.11
N HIS A 292 -0.81 -20.74 -5.65
CA HIS A 292 -0.34 -22.12 -5.84
C HIS A 292 0.07 -22.81 -4.53
N VAL A 293 0.11 -22.09 -3.40
CA VAL A 293 0.44 -22.69 -2.09
C VAL A 293 -0.77 -23.39 -1.52
N THR A 294 -0.64 -24.68 -1.23
CA THR A 294 -1.67 -25.53 -0.62
C THR A 294 -1.26 -26.09 0.74
N ASP A 295 0.03 -26.08 1.07
CA ASP A 295 0.55 -26.53 2.37
C ASP A 295 1.18 -25.37 3.15
N TYR A 296 0.52 -24.98 4.23
CA TYR A 296 0.99 -23.95 5.18
C TYR A 296 1.67 -24.54 6.42
N SER A 297 1.84 -25.88 6.51
CA SER A 297 2.45 -26.55 7.68
C SER A 297 3.87 -26.09 8.01
N PRO A 298 4.73 -25.65 7.04
CA PRO A 298 6.04 -25.11 7.38
C PRO A 298 6.01 -23.89 8.31
N LEU A 299 4.92 -23.10 8.26
CA LEU A 299 4.77 -21.90 9.09
C LEU A 299 4.59 -22.22 10.58
N THR A 300 4.13 -23.42 10.94
CA THR A 300 3.98 -23.84 12.35
C THR A 300 5.31 -23.93 13.07
N LYS A 301 6.44 -24.01 12.33
CA LYS A 301 7.81 -24.08 12.84
C LYS A 301 8.51 -22.71 12.85
N THR A 302 7.78 -21.63 12.59
CA THR A 302 8.34 -20.28 12.46
C THR A 302 7.99 -19.39 13.65
N ASN A 303 8.68 -18.25 13.73
CA ASN A 303 8.37 -17.17 14.68
C ASN A 303 7.51 -16.06 14.05
N VAL A 304 6.74 -16.37 13.00
CA VAL A 304 5.92 -15.38 12.30
C VAL A 304 4.83 -14.82 13.21
N GLU A 305 4.82 -13.50 13.32
CA GLU A 305 3.87 -12.73 14.12
C GLU A 305 2.77 -12.10 13.26
N ASN A 306 3.11 -11.72 12.01
CA ASN A 306 2.17 -11.13 11.06
C ASN A 306 2.15 -12.00 9.80
N PHE A 307 1.00 -12.52 9.46
CA PHE A 307 0.82 -13.36 8.29
C PHE A 307 -0.33 -12.86 7.43
N THR A 308 -0.05 -12.66 6.14
CA THR A 308 -1.06 -12.29 5.15
C THR A 308 -1.07 -13.31 4.02
N ILE A 309 -2.24 -13.86 3.74
CA ILE A 309 -2.50 -14.63 2.53
C ILE A 309 -3.28 -13.74 1.56
N TRP A 310 -2.75 -13.59 0.35
CA TRP A 310 -3.47 -13.06 -0.80
C TRP A 310 -3.84 -14.25 -1.69
N ASN A 311 -5.11 -14.60 -1.80
CA ASN A 311 -5.54 -15.70 -2.65
C ASN A 311 -6.68 -15.26 -3.57
N MET A 312 -6.49 -15.41 -4.86
CA MET A 312 -7.50 -15.04 -5.85
C MET A 312 -8.08 -16.24 -6.62
N ARG A 313 -7.54 -17.47 -6.51
CA ARG A 313 -7.94 -18.56 -7.41
C ARG A 313 -7.87 -19.98 -6.86
N THR A 314 -7.06 -20.25 -5.85
CA THR A 314 -6.87 -21.62 -5.31
C THR A 314 -7.44 -21.72 -3.91
N PRO A 315 -8.13 -22.81 -3.57
CA PRO A 315 -8.60 -23.03 -2.20
C PRO A 315 -7.45 -22.98 -1.19
N VAL A 316 -7.62 -22.20 -0.12
CA VAL A 316 -6.62 -22.13 0.97
C VAL A 316 -6.58 -23.44 1.78
N GLY A 317 -7.69 -24.20 1.78
CA GLY A 317 -7.77 -25.46 2.51
C GLY A 317 -7.96 -25.28 4.01
N ASP A 318 -7.28 -26.12 4.79
CA ASP A 318 -7.46 -26.25 6.25
C ASP A 318 -6.81 -25.09 7.01
N LEU A 319 -7.64 -24.19 7.57
CA LEU A 319 -7.19 -23.09 8.42
C LEU A 319 -6.68 -23.58 9.79
N GLY A 320 -7.00 -24.80 10.20
CA GLY A 320 -6.51 -25.38 11.45
C GLY A 320 -4.98 -25.49 11.50
N VAL A 321 -4.33 -25.62 10.35
CA VAL A 321 -2.86 -25.55 10.24
C VAL A 321 -2.33 -24.20 10.65
N ILE A 322 -3.00 -23.11 10.22
CA ILE A 322 -2.63 -21.73 10.63
C ILE A 322 -2.85 -21.54 12.14
N GLY A 323 -3.89 -22.18 12.68
CA GLY A 323 -4.14 -22.18 14.13
C GLY A 323 -2.98 -22.70 14.97
N GLN A 324 -2.09 -23.49 14.40
CA GLN A 324 -0.90 -24.03 15.09
C GLN A 324 0.30 -23.08 15.10
N MET A 325 0.21 -21.88 14.53
CA MET A 325 1.29 -20.89 14.54
C MET A 325 1.42 -20.23 15.92
N PRO A 326 2.48 -20.52 16.71
CA PRO A 326 2.49 -20.19 18.13
C PRO A 326 2.63 -18.70 18.43
N MET A 327 3.24 -17.95 17.51
CA MET A 327 3.58 -16.54 17.72
C MET A 327 2.67 -15.57 16.98
N LEU A 328 1.63 -16.08 16.28
CA LEU A 328 0.81 -15.26 15.38
C LEU A 328 -0.01 -14.22 16.16
N LYS A 329 0.19 -12.94 15.79
CA LYS A 329 -0.50 -11.77 16.35
C LYS A 329 -1.47 -11.15 15.35
N LYS A 330 -1.13 -11.18 14.06
CA LYS A 330 -1.99 -10.62 13.01
C LYS A 330 -2.18 -11.62 11.89
N LEU A 331 -3.43 -11.91 11.57
CA LEU A 331 -3.83 -12.76 10.45
C LEU A 331 -4.71 -11.99 9.49
N LYS A 332 -4.28 -11.92 8.23
CA LYS A 332 -5.07 -11.35 7.13
C LYS A 332 -5.26 -12.37 6.03
N LEU A 333 -6.51 -12.65 5.72
CA LEU A 333 -6.94 -13.57 4.67
C LEU A 333 -7.68 -12.75 3.59
N TRP A 334 -6.98 -12.37 2.51
CA TRP A 334 -7.53 -11.54 1.44
C TRP A 334 -8.00 -12.36 0.26
N SER A 335 -9.26 -12.14 -0.18
CA SER A 335 -9.87 -12.87 -1.31
C SER A 335 -9.74 -14.40 -1.20
N VAL A 336 -9.86 -14.91 0.01
CA VAL A 336 -9.65 -16.32 0.33
C VAL A 336 -10.86 -17.13 -0.10
N GLU A 337 -10.61 -18.22 -0.84
CA GLU A 337 -11.60 -19.18 -1.26
C GLU A 337 -11.31 -20.56 -0.69
N GLY A 338 -12.34 -21.42 -0.62
CA GLY A 338 -12.19 -22.83 -0.24
C GLY A 338 -11.55 -23.04 1.13
N ALA A 339 -11.65 -22.06 2.03
CA ALA A 339 -11.19 -22.20 3.40
C ALA A 339 -12.10 -23.17 4.16
N THR A 340 -11.50 -24.11 4.86
CA THR A 340 -12.18 -25.10 5.71
C THR A 340 -11.65 -25.03 7.13
N ASN A 341 -12.33 -25.67 8.08
CA ASN A 341 -11.87 -25.83 9.47
C ASN A 341 -11.48 -24.49 10.14
N SER A 342 -12.32 -23.46 10.02
CA SER A 342 -12.10 -22.20 10.72
C SER A 342 -12.08 -22.36 12.25
N ALA A 343 -12.73 -23.38 12.80
CA ALA A 343 -12.69 -23.73 14.22
C ALA A 343 -11.27 -23.97 14.73
N GLY A 344 -10.36 -24.47 13.89
CA GLY A 344 -8.95 -24.68 14.23
C GLY A 344 -8.19 -23.40 14.60
N LEU A 345 -8.68 -22.22 14.19
CA LEU A 345 -8.08 -20.92 14.56
C LEU A 345 -8.31 -20.58 16.04
N ALA A 346 -9.13 -21.31 16.79
CA ALA A 346 -9.36 -21.08 18.22
C ALA A 346 -8.08 -21.18 19.07
N SER A 347 -7.07 -21.90 18.60
CA SER A 347 -5.77 -22.05 19.30
C SER A 347 -4.86 -20.83 19.21
N LEU A 348 -5.20 -19.78 18.44
CA LEU A 348 -4.41 -18.56 18.27
C LEU A 348 -4.49 -17.62 19.50
N ALA A 349 -3.98 -18.06 20.64
CA ALA A 349 -4.07 -17.31 21.90
C ALA A 349 -3.34 -15.95 21.91
N ASN A 350 -2.40 -15.74 20.98
CA ASN A 350 -1.65 -14.48 20.84
C ASN A 350 -2.24 -13.52 19.78
N LEU A 351 -3.34 -13.90 19.12
CA LEU A 351 -3.91 -13.09 18.05
C LEU A 351 -4.42 -11.75 18.59
N GLU A 352 -3.98 -10.66 17.97
CA GLU A 352 -4.35 -9.28 18.28
C GLU A 352 -5.27 -8.68 17.22
N SER A 353 -5.14 -9.11 15.96
CA SER A 353 -5.90 -8.58 14.83
C SER A 353 -6.27 -9.69 13.84
N PHE A 354 -7.53 -9.72 13.43
CA PHE A 354 -8.03 -10.66 12.45
C PHE A 354 -8.78 -9.95 11.33
N THR A 355 -8.41 -10.26 10.11
CA THR A 355 -9.11 -9.77 8.92
C THR A 355 -9.32 -10.89 7.93
N ILE A 356 -10.55 -11.08 7.47
CA ILE A 356 -10.89 -11.95 6.36
C ILE A 356 -11.72 -11.19 5.32
N THR A 357 -11.34 -11.33 4.05
CA THR A 357 -12.16 -10.90 2.91
C THR A 357 -12.33 -12.05 1.96
N THR A 358 -13.53 -12.23 1.42
CA THR A 358 -13.79 -13.25 0.41
C THR A 358 -14.26 -12.61 -0.88
N ASP A 359 -14.08 -13.28 -2.00
CA ASP A 359 -14.63 -12.88 -3.28
C ASP A 359 -16.03 -13.49 -3.46
N PHE A 360 -17.05 -12.65 -3.50
CA PHE A 360 -18.45 -13.08 -3.59
C PHE A 360 -18.80 -13.90 -4.82
N ASN A 361 -18.06 -13.72 -5.90
CA ASN A 361 -18.39 -14.31 -7.19
C ASN A 361 -17.86 -15.73 -7.36
N LYS A 362 -17.16 -16.27 -6.35
CA LYS A 362 -16.54 -17.59 -6.43
C LYS A 362 -17.17 -18.63 -5.52
N LYS A 363 -17.41 -19.81 -6.08
CA LYS A 363 -18.01 -20.96 -5.38
C LYS A 363 -16.98 -21.65 -4.50
N GLY A 364 -17.39 -22.06 -3.32
CA GLY A 364 -16.71 -23.06 -2.49
C GLY A 364 -15.85 -22.48 -1.37
N GLY A 365 -16.34 -22.43 -0.23
CA GLY A 365 -15.72 -22.20 1.06
C GLY A 365 -16.78 -22.47 2.11
N GLU A 366 -16.38 -23.00 3.23
CA GLU A 366 -17.25 -23.13 4.39
C GLU A 366 -17.53 -21.74 4.98
N ALA A 367 -18.69 -21.59 5.61
CA ALA A 367 -18.97 -20.40 6.41
C ALA A 367 -17.95 -20.30 7.55
N PHE A 368 -17.47 -19.08 7.82
CA PHE A 368 -16.55 -18.85 8.91
C PHE A 368 -17.25 -19.02 10.26
N ASP A 369 -16.78 -19.97 11.06
CA ASP A 369 -17.36 -20.23 12.38
C ASP A 369 -16.81 -19.25 13.42
N LEU A 370 -17.66 -18.33 13.88
CA LEU A 370 -17.30 -17.35 14.90
C LEU A 370 -17.08 -17.96 16.31
N ALA A 371 -17.47 -19.21 16.53
CA ALA A 371 -17.10 -19.95 17.76
C ALA A 371 -15.57 -20.13 17.85
N ALA A 372 -14.83 -20.08 16.73
CA ALA A 372 -13.37 -20.06 16.70
C ALA A 372 -12.74 -18.91 17.54
N THR A 373 -13.50 -17.84 17.78
CA THR A 373 -13.02 -16.70 18.57
C THR A 373 -12.87 -17.01 20.07
N ALA A 374 -13.32 -18.15 20.55
CA ALA A 374 -13.31 -18.50 21.98
C ALA A 374 -11.90 -18.46 22.62
N GLY A 375 -10.84 -18.73 21.86
CA GLY A 375 -9.46 -18.68 22.31
C GLY A 375 -8.75 -17.31 22.14
N TRP A 376 -9.40 -16.32 21.54
CA TRP A 376 -8.76 -15.06 21.12
C TRP A 376 -8.76 -13.99 22.23
N ASN A 377 -8.03 -14.25 23.32
CA ASN A 377 -8.05 -13.39 24.48
C ASN A 377 -7.32 -12.04 24.31
N LYS A 378 -6.52 -11.85 23.25
CA LYS A 378 -5.76 -10.63 22.98
C LYS A 378 -6.29 -9.84 21.78
N VAL A 379 -7.29 -10.35 21.08
CA VAL A 379 -7.83 -9.70 19.87
C VAL A 379 -8.43 -8.35 20.21
N ARG A 380 -8.01 -7.32 19.46
CA ARG A 380 -8.47 -5.93 19.57
C ARG A 380 -9.36 -5.53 18.40
N ASP A 381 -9.14 -6.11 17.24
CA ASP A 381 -9.93 -5.82 16.05
C ASP A 381 -10.27 -7.08 15.26
N ILE A 382 -11.53 -7.14 14.83
CA ILE A 382 -12.06 -8.16 13.93
C ILE A 382 -12.68 -7.45 12.74
N SER A 383 -12.26 -7.81 11.53
CA SER A 383 -12.85 -7.32 10.28
C SER A 383 -13.23 -8.50 9.39
N ILE A 384 -14.51 -8.61 9.08
CA ILE A 384 -15.05 -9.65 8.20
C ILE A 384 -15.76 -8.97 7.04
N GLU A 385 -15.31 -9.23 5.83
CA GLU A 385 -15.92 -8.72 4.62
C GLU A 385 -16.16 -9.86 3.65
N GLY A 386 -17.43 -10.00 3.25
CA GLY A 386 -17.81 -10.90 2.20
C GLY A 386 -17.92 -12.36 2.55
N ALA A 387 -17.52 -12.77 3.73
CA ALA A 387 -17.65 -14.15 4.19
C ALA A 387 -19.07 -14.44 4.70
N ASP A 388 -19.54 -15.67 4.45
CA ASP A 388 -20.65 -16.19 5.25
C ASP A 388 -20.12 -16.59 6.63
N VAL A 389 -20.87 -16.26 7.68
CA VAL A 389 -20.52 -16.59 9.08
C VAL A 389 -21.62 -17.40 9.73
N ILE A 390 -21.23 -18.27 10.66
CA ILE A 390 -22.13 -19.03 11.51
C ILE A 390 -21.74 -18.86 12.99
N ASN A 391 -22.63 -19.25 13.90
CA ASN A 391 -22.40 -19.23 15.35
C ASN A 391 -22.00 -17.84 15.89
N ALA A 392 -22.58 -16.77 15.36
CA ALA A 392 -22.30 -15.43 15.82
C ALA A 392 -22.75 -15.17 17.27
N ASP A 393 -23.72 -15.94 17.75
CA ASP A 393 -24.15 -16.00 19.15
C ASP A 393 -23.14 -16.70 20.10
N LYS A 394 -22.26 -17.55 19.54
CA LYS A 394 -21.24 -18.32 20.27
C LYS A 394 -19.87 -17.66 20.34
N ILE A 395 -19.77 -16.39 20.00
CA ILE A 395 -18.54 -15.61 20.13
C ILE A 395 -18.03 -15.67 21.58
N GLY A 396 -16.71 -15.84 21.74
CA GLY A 396 -16.06 -15.81 23.05
C GLY A 396 -16.15 -14.46 23.75
N ALA A 397 -15.67 -14.37 24.99
CA ALA A 397 -15.73 -13.14 25.78
C ALA A 397 -14.94 -11.97 25.20
N LEU A 398 -13.90 -12.24 24.40
CA LEU A 398 -13.05 -11.27 23.70
C LEU A 398 -12.68 -10.05 24.57
N PRO A 399 -11.94 -10.23 25.67
CA PRO A 399 -11.76 -9.22 26.73
C PRO A 399 -11.04 -7.94 26.25
N GLU A 400 -10.27 -8.04 25.18
CA GLU A 400 -9.49 -6.92 24.62
C GLU A 400 -10.13 -6.32 23.36
N LEU A 401 -11.25 -6.86 22.86
CA LEU A 401 -11.85 -6.42 21.60
C LEU A 401 -12.34 -4.97 21.69
N MET A 402 -11.83 -4.14 20.80
CA MET A 402 -12.16 -2.72 20.72
C MET A 402 -12.99 -2.36 19.48
N GLN A 403 -12.80 -3.09 18.39
CA GLN A 403 -13.42 -2.77 17.11
C GLN A 403 -13.90 -4.02 16.38
N VAL A 404 -15.12 -3.92 15.83
CA VAL A 404 -15.69 -4.93 14.93
C VAL A 404 -16.17 -4.24 13.67
N LYS A 405 -15.77 -4.78 12.53
CA LYS A 405 -16.30 -4.42 11.21
C LYS A 405 -16.88 -5.65 10.53
N LEU A 406 -18.17 -5.59 10.21
CA LEU A 406 -18.86 -6.57 9.38
C LEU A 406 -19.31 -5.88 8.09
N SER A 407 -18.90 -6.39 6.94
CA SER A 407 -19.26 -5.81 5.64
C SER A 407 -19.64 -6.91 4.67
N LYS A 408 -20.82 -6.80 4.07
CA LYS A 408 -21.30 -7.77 3.07
C LYS A 408 -21.29 -9.23 3.58
N VAL A 409 -21.49 -9.42 4.88
CA VAL A 409 -21.50 -10.73 5.53
C VAL A 409 -22.81 -11.43 5.20
N ASN A 410 -22.75 -12.76 5.00
CA ASN A 410 -23.89 -13.63 4.67
C ASN A 410 -24.69 -13.24 3.41
N GLN A 411 -24.09 -12.48 2.49
CA GLN A 411 -24.79 -12.12 1.25
C GLN A 411 -25.06 -13.31 0.34
N ARG A 412 -24.22 -14.34 0.39
CA ARG A 412 -24.38 -15.56 -0.39
C ARG A 412 -25.44 -16.46 0.19
N SER A 413 -25.42 -16.68 1.49
CA SER A 413 -26.41 -17.50 2.21
C SER A 413 -27.75 -16.80 2.41
N GLY A 414 -27.76 -15.44 2.42
CA GLY A 414 -28.92 -14.66 2.79
C GLY A 414 -29.27 -14.72 4.28
N ALA A 415 -28.43 -15.37 5.10
CA ALA A 415 -28.70 -15.57 6.52
C ALA A 415 -28.51 -14.26 7.33
N THR A 416 -29.35 -14.08 8.34
CA THR A 416 -29.22 -12.99 9.30
C THR A 416 -28.04 -13.25 10.23
N VAL A 417 -27.24 -12.21 10.51
CA VAL A 417 -26.12 -12.24 11.47
C VAL A 417 -26.63 -11.74 12.83
N ASP A 418 -26.63 -12.60 13.84
CA ASP A 418 -26.90 -12.17 15.21
C ASP A 418 -25.66 -11.51 15.81
N VAL A 419 -25.72 -10.18 16.00
CA VAL A 419 -24.59 -9.42 16.53
C VAL A 419 -24.57 -9.33 18.06
N SER A 420 -25.57 -9.87 18.75
CA SER A 420 -25.69 -9.82 20.23
C SER A 420 -24.47 -10.42 20.93
N GLY A 421 -23.81 -11.41 20.32
CA GLY A 421 -22.59 -12.03 20.84
C GLY A 421 -21.47 -11.04 21.08
N PHE A 422 -21.32 -10.01 20.24
CA PHE A 422 -20.27 -8.99 20.41
C PHE A 422 -20.52 -8.07 21.61
N ALA A 423 -21.72 -8.00 22.14
CA ALA A 423 -22.01 -7.24 23.36
C ALA A 423 -21.30 -7.81 24.60
N LYS A 424 -20.86 -9.08 24.55
CA LYS A 424 -20.06 -9.72 25.61
C LYS A 424 -18.64 -9.13 25.71
N ALA A 425 -18.16 -8.36 24.72
CA ALA A 425 -16.85 -7.75 24.69
C ALA A 425 -16.80 -6.44 25.50
N PRO A 426 -16.16 -6.42 26.69
CA PRO A 426 -16.28 -5.30 27.64
C PRO A 426 -15.58 -4.03 27.19
N LYS A 427 -14.63 -4.11 26.25
CA LYS A 427 -13.87 -2.98 25.71
C LYS A 427 -14.32 -2.54 24.33
N LEU A 428 -15.36 -3.15 23.76
CA LEU A 428 -15.84 -2.80 22.43
C LEU A 428 -16.28 -1.34 22.37
N SER A 429 -15.60 -0.56 21.54
CA SER A 429 -15.80 0.89 21.40
C SER A 429 -16.37 1.30 20.05
N LEU A 430 -16.17 0.49 19.01
CA LEU A 430 -16.65 0.75 17.66
C LEU A 430 -17.25 -0.51 17.04
N LEU A 431 -18.53 -0.40 16.63
CA LEU A 431 -19.20 -1.41 15.83
C LEU A 431 -19.56 -0.82 14.47
N THR A 432 -19.09 -1.44 13.39
CA THR A 432 -19.36 -1.00 12.02
C THR A 432 -20.00 -2.14 11.24
N ILE A 433 -21.17 -1.89 10.68
CA ILE A 433 -21.93 -2.89 9.91
C ILE A 433 -22.37 -2.27 8.60
N TYR A 434 -21.95 -2.88 7.48
CA TYR A 434 -22.26 -2.42 6.14
C TYR A 434 -22.83 -3.56 5.28
N ASP A 435 -23.90 -3.26 4.55
CA ASP A 435 -24.45 -4.16 3.53
C ASP A 435 -24.78 -5.58 4.09
N CYS A 436 -25.38 -5.65 5.26
CA CYS A 436 -25.74 -6.90 5.96
C CYS A 436 -27.19 -6.93 6.42
N THR A 437 -27.75 -8.13 6.64
CA THR A 437 -28.97 -8.32 7.41
C THR A 437 -28.59 -8.79 8.82
N VAL A 438 -29.02 -8.07 9.86
CA VAL A 438 -28.61 -8.34 11.24
C VAL A 438 -29.80 -8.42 12.20
N SER A 439 -29.56 -9.10 13.33
CA SER A 439 -30.42 -9.09 14.54
C SER A 439 -29.54 -8.89 15.77
N GLY A 440 -30.16 -8.72 16.93
CA GLY A 440 -29.46 -8.65 18.22
C GLY A 440 -29.06 -7.25 18.66
N LEU A 441 -29.39 -6.20 17.89
CA LEU A 441 -29.17 -4.81 18.33
C LEU A 441 -30.18 -4.36 19.39
N GLU A 442 -31.35 -4.99 19.49
CA GLU A 442 -32.36 -4.75 20.48
C GLU A 442 -31.91 -5.07 21.91
N SER A 443 -30.97 -6.01 22.06
CA SER A 443 -30.38 -6.41 23.34
C SER A 443 -28.91 -6.03 23.48
N PHE A 444 -28.35 -5.29 22.51
CA PHE A 444 -26.93 -4.98 22.43
C PHE A 444 -26.53 -3.92 23.47
N ALA A 445 -25.93 -4.34 24.57
CA ALA A 445 -25.45 -3.44 25.62
C ALA A 445 -24.01 -3.78 26.01
N THR A 446 -23.11 -2.81 25.86
CA THR A 446 -21.71 -2.96 26.28
C THR A 446 -21.18 -1.64 26.85
N PRO A 447 -20.35 -1.68 27.93
CA PRO A 447 -20.03 -0.49 28.71
C PRO A 447 -19.17 0.54 27.98
N LYS A 448 -18.42 0.12 26.96
CA LYS A 448 -17.43 0.97 26.27
C LYS A 448 -17.80 1.35 24.84
N LEU A 449 -18.98 0.97 24.36
CA LEU A 449 -19.39 1.36 23.01
C LEU A 449 -19.53 2.88 22.91
N ARG A 450 -18.76 3.46 21.98
CA ARG A 450 -18.72 4.90 21.71
C ARG A 450 -19.42 5.28 20.42
N ARG A 451 -19.28 4.40 19.42
CA ARG A 451 -19.82 4.66 18.09
C ARG A 451 -20.36 3.39 17.46
N ILE A 452 -21.49 3.53 16.76
CA ILE A 452 -21.99 2.53 15.83
C ILE A 452 -22.22 3.16 14.45
N ASN A 453 -21.78 2.47 13.40
CA ASN A 453 -21.96 2.89 12.01
C ASN A 453 -22.75 1.82 11.26
N LEU A 454 -23.89 2.20 10.71
CA LEU A 454 -24.82 1.32 10.00
C LEU A 454 -25.02 1.86 8.58
N ARG A 455 -24.72 1.06 7.55
CA ARG A 455 -24.95 1.45 6.16
C ARG A 455 -25.54 0.29 5.37
N ASN A 456 -26.67 0.54 4.70
CA ASN A 456 -27.42 -0.48 3.93
C ASN A 456 -27.73 -1.73 4.78
N VAL A 457 -28.02 -1.55 6.06
CA VAL A 457 -28.30 -2.64 7.01
C VAL A 457 -29.80 -2.90 7.07
N LYS A 458 -30.18 -4.18 7.00
CA LYS A 458 -31.55 -4.66 7.10
C LYS A 458 -31.78 -5.45 8.39
N GLY A 459 -33.05 -5.67 8.76
CA GLY A 459 -33.44 -6.48 9.91
C GLY A 459 -33.39 -5.76 11.25
N ILE A 460 -33.08 -4.45 11.28
CA ILE A 460 -33.07 -3.68 12.51
C ILE A 460 -34.49 -3.24 12.85
N THR A 461 -35.09 -3.84 13.87
CA THR A 461 -36.42 -3.49 14.35
C THR A 461 -36.38 -2.56 15.56
N SER A 462 -35.28 -2.61 16.33
CA SER A 462 -35.10 -1.81 17.54
C SER A 462 -33.62 -1.56 17.81
N LEU A 463 -33.33 -0.42 18.45
CA LEU A 463 -32.00 -0.07 18.96
C LEU A 463 -32.03 0.08 20.50
N GLU A 464 -33.00 -0.53 21.17
CA GLU A 464 -33.25 -0.36 22.59
C GLU A 464 -32.02 -0.70 23.44
N GLY A 465 -31.29 -1.78 23.10
CA GLY A 465 -30.09 -2.19 23.82
C GLY A 465 -28.99 -1.13 23.81
N LEU A 466 -28.88 -0.34 22.73
CA LEU A 466 -27.85 0.72 22.63
C LEU A 466 -28.06 1.85 23.63
N LYS A 467 -29.29 2.07 24.13
CA LYS A 467 -29.58 3.09 25.16
C LYS A 467 -28.90 2.75 26.49
N ALA A 468 -28.62 1.47 26.75
CA ALA A 468 -27.90 1.01 27.93
C ALA A 468 -26.35 1.15 27.80
N CYS A 469 -25.83 1.68 26.69
CA CYS A 469 -24.38 1.91 26.48
C CYS A 469 -23.99 3.28 27.03
N PRO A 470 -23.32 3.41 28.18
CA PRO A 470 -23.12 4.69 28.87
C PRO A 470 -22.13 5.62 28.14
N ASP A 471 -21.19 5.06 27.40
CA ASP A 471 -20.16 5.81 26.66
C ASP A 471 -20.59 6.13 25.21
N LEU A 472 -21.80 5.73 24.78
CA LEU A 472 -22.28 5.95 23.41
C LEU A 472 -22.51 7.45 23.16
N TYR A 473 -21.84 7.98 22.12
CA TYR A 473 -22.01 9.38 21.72
C TYR A 473 -22.38 9.58 20.25
N GLN A 474 -22.30 8.52 19.41
CA GLN A 474 -22.59 8.66 17.99
C GLN A 474 -23.23 7.40 17.40
N ILE A 475 -24.32 7.59 16.68
CA ILE A 475 -24.97 6.61 15.81
C ILE A 475 -25.00 7.21 14.39
N GLU A 476 -24.31 6.58 13.43
CA GLU A 476 -24.38 6.94 12.02
C GLU A 476 -25.22 5.92 11.27
N ILE A 477 -26.26 6.41 10.55
CA ILE A 477 -27.21 5.58 9.81
C ILE A 477 -27.25 6.08 8.37
N GLN A 478 -27.00 5.18 7.41
CA GLN A 478 -27.08 5.49 5.99
C GLN A 478 -27.86 4.39 5.26
N ASN A 479 -28.93 4.75 4.56
CA ASN A 479 -29.75 3.81 3.77
C ASN A 479 -30.19 2.56 4.57
N CYS A 480 -30.59 2.72 5.81
CA CYS A 480 -31.11 1.64 6.65
C CYS A 480 -32.60 1.88 6.90
N ASP A 481 -33.39 0.80 6.81
CA ASP A 481 -34.81 0.83 7.11
C ASP A 481 -35.02 0.67 8.65
N ILE A 482 -34.78 1.77 9.37
CA ILE A 482 -34.93 1.84 10.83
C ILE A 482 -36.12 2.78 11.12
N PRO A 483 -37.14 2.30 11.85
CA PRO A 483 -38.29 3.13 12.17
C PRO A 483 -37.91 4.29 13.10
N ASP A 484 -38.55 5.45 12.93
CA ASP A 484 -38.22 6.64 13.72
C ASP A 484 -38.44 6.42 15.22
N SER A 485 -39.38 5.55 15.58
CA SER A 485 -39.58 5.13 16.97
C SER A 485 -38.39 4.47 17.64
N ALA A 486 -37.57 3.74 16.85
CA ALA A 486 -36.34 3.11 17.34
C ALA A 486 -35.22 4.13 17.62
N LEU A 487 -35.33 5.34 17.12
CA LEU A 487 -34.36 6.44 17.30
C LEU A 487 -34.73 7.37 18.46
N GLN A 488 -35.88 7.18 19.08
CA GLN A 488 -36.33 7.99 20.21
C GLN A 488 -35.78 7.49 21.55
N GLY A 489 -35.71 8.39 22.56
CA GLY A 489 -35.31 8.04 23.92
C GLY A 489 -33.82 7.82 24.16
N PHE A 490 -32.96 8.20 23.19
CA PHE A 490 -31.51 8.31 23.45
C PHE A 490 -31.18 9.57 24.25
N SER A 491 -30.13 9.52 25.06
CA SER A 491 -29.60 10.68 25.78
C SER A 491 -29.18 11.80 24.81
N ASP A 492 -29.34 13.07 25.21
CA ASP A 492 -28.93 14.25 24.45
C ASP A 492 -27.43 14.26 24.06
N LYS A 493 -26.62 13.45 24.74
CA LYS A 493 -25.21 13.24 24.41
C LYS A 493 -25.01 12.44 23.13
N VAL A 494 -25.98 11.66 22.69
CA VAL A 494 -25.89 10.77 21.53
C VAL A 494 -26.25 11.53 20.26
N LYS A 495 -25.29 11.74 19.39
CA LYS A 495 -25.50 12.35 18.08
C LYS A 495 -25.96 11.29 17.07
N ILE A 496 -27.21 11.37 16.66
CA ILE A 496 -27.74 10.51 15.59
C ILE A 496 -27.60 11.24 14.27
N LYS A 497 -26.82 10.67 13.35
CA LYS A 497 -26.64 11.17 11.99
C LYS A 497 -27.34 10.24 11.02
N ARG A 498 -28.38 10.70 10.35
CA ARG A 498 -29.10 9.97 9.29
C ARG A 498 -28.78 10.60 7.95
N LYS A 499 -28.33 9.79 6.98
CA LYS A 499 -27.97 10.22 5.62
C LYS A 499 -28.74 9.40 4.59
#